data_a393a1bd75f642310ab0e0e83b624063
#
_entry.id   a393a1bd75f642310ab0e0e83b624063
#
_cell.length_a   1.000
_cell.length_b   1.000
_cell.length_c   1.000
_cell.angle_alpha   90.00
_cell.angle_beta   90.00
_cell.angle_gamma   90.00
#
_symmetry.space_group_name_H-M   'P 1'
#
loop_
_entity.id
_entity.type
_entity.pdbx_description
1 polymer ?
#
loop_
_entity_poly.entity_id
_entity_poly.type
_entity_poly.pdbx_seq_one_letter_code
_entity_poly.pdbx_strand_id
1 'polypeptide(L)'
;RGKITPSKDIISFATFVSFFPQLVAGPIERATNLLPQFKHKRTFNYQEAVDGMRQILWGLFKKVVIADNCAIYANQIFNNYLDYSGSTLILGAIFFAFQIYGDFSGYSDIAIGTAKLFGFKLMRNFAYPYFSRDIAEFWRRWHISLSTWFRDYVYIPLGGSKGGLKNKIRNTYIIFLVSGFWHGANWTFIAWGFINACYFLPLMLLGKNRINTDIVAEGKLFPSFVELIQMSITFAITCVAWVFFRADSIPRAVVYIKRFFTHELFIIPKVF
;
A
#
# COMPACT_ATOMS: atom_id res chain seq x y z
N ARG A 1 -15.01 -18.51 12.30
CA ARG A 1 -14.02 -18.33 13.41
C ARG A 1 -14.68 -17.90 14.73
N GLY A 2 -16.01 -17.99 14.88
CA GLY A 2 -16.72 -17.71 16.14
C GLY A 2 -16.66 -16.27 16.67
N LYS A 3 -16.20 -15.32 15.87
CA LYS A 3 -16.07 -13.89 16.28
C LYS A 3 -17.39 -13.12 16.23
N ILE A 4 -18.33 -13.56 15.42
CA ILE A 4 -19.67 -13.01 15.31
C ILE A 4 -20.66 -14.15 15.10
N THR A 5 -21.89 -14.01 15.60
CA THR A 5 -23.01 -14.86 15.23
C THR A 5 -23.40 -14.59 13.80
N PRO A 6 -23.75 -15.62 12.98
CA PRO A 6 -24.25 -15.41 11.63
C PRO A 6 -25.44 -14.47 11.63
N SER A 7 -25.43 -13.48 10.74
CA SER A 7 -26.58 -12.59 10.57
C SER A 7 -27.70 -13.35 9.85
N LYS A 8 -28.90 -13.34 10.44
CA LYS A 8 -30.14 -13.81 9.80
C LYS A 8 -30.86 -12.70 9.05
N ASP A 9 -30.40 -11.46 9.22
CA ASP A 9 -30.95 -10.27 8.58
C ASP A 9 -30.29 -10.05 7.21
N ILE A 10 -31.03 -10.37 6.17
CA ILE A 10 -30.58 -10.26 4.77
C ILE A 10 -30.37 -8.80 4.36
N ILE A 11 -31.16 -7.86 4.93
CA ILE A 11 -31.04 -6.43 4.62
C ILE A 11 -29.70 -5.90 5.15
N SER A 12 -29.37 -6.18 6.42
CA SER A 12 -28.08 -5.78 7.00
C SER A 12 -26.91 -6.41 6.24
N PHE A 13 -27.03 -7.67 5.80
CA PHE A 13 -25.99 -8.32 5.01
C PHE A 13 -25.83 -7.68 3.62
N ALA A 14 -26.92 -7.45 2.91
CA ALA A 14 -26.90 -6.81 1.60
C ALA A 14 -26.31 -5.38 1.70
N THR A 15 -26.73 -4.62 2.72
CA THR A 15 -26.19 -3.27 2.97
C THR A 15 -24.68 -3.30 3.28
N PHE A 16 -24.22 -4.29 4.06
CA PHE A 16 -22.79 -4.47 4.31
C PHE A 16 -22.01 -4.72 3.02
N VAL A 17 -22.50 -5.60 2.14
CA VAL A 17 -21.82 -5.95 0.88
C VAL A 17 -21.86 -4.79 -0.11
N SER A 18 -22.97 -4.06 -0.18
CA SER A 18 -23.19 -2.95 -1.14
C SER A 18 -22.78 -1.57 -0.60
N PHE A 19 -22.15 -1.49 0.58
CA PHE A 19 -21.77 -0.22 1.17
C PHE A 19 -20.79 0.53 0.29
N PHE A 20 -21.28 1.53 -0.44
CA PHE A 20 -20.59 2.14 -1.56
C PHE A 20 -19.20 2.73 -1.25
N PRO A 21 -18.87 3.27 -0.04
CA PRO A 21 -17.53 3.78 0.20
C PRO A 21 -16.43 2.71 0.14
N GLN A 22 -16.76 1.43 0.35
CA GLN A 22 -15.77 0.34 0.29
C GLN A 22 -15.71 -0.40 -1.06
N LEU A 23 -16.71 -0.23 -1.96
CA LEU A 23 -16.95 -1.15 -3.08
C LEU A 23 -15.79 -1.28 -4.07
N VAL A 24 -15.11 -0.20 -4.47
CA VAL A 24 -14.12 -0.23 -5.55
C VAL A 24 -12.70 -0.37 -4.98
N ALA A 25 -12.24 0.60 -4.22
CA ALA A 25 -10.89 0.65 -3.66
C ALA A 25 -10.88 1.20 -2.21
N GLY A 26 -12.02 1.24 -1.54
CA GLY A 26 -12.11 1.61 -0.14
C GLY A 26 -11.44 0.58 0.78
N PRO A 27 -11.26 0.91 2.06
CA PRO A 27 -10.72 -0.04 3.02
C PRO A 27 -11.56 -1.32 3.09
N ILE A 28 -10.90 -2.48 3.01
CA ILE A 28 -11.57 -3.80 3.08
C ILE A 28 -12.04 -4.04 4.51
N GLU A 29 -13.30 -3.72 4.76
CA GLU A 29 -13.89 -3.82 6.09
C GLU A 29 -14.19 -5.25 6.52
N ARG A 30 -14.16 -5.45 7.83
CA ARG A 30 -14.58 -6.70 8.46
C ARG A 30 -16.05 -6.61 8.85
N ALA A 31 -16.78 -7.71 8.66
CA ALA A 31 -18.14 -7.82 9.17
C ALA A 31 -18.24 -7.55 10.67
N THR A 32 -17.18 -7.89 11.43
CA THR A 32 -17.08 -7.59 12.87
C THR A 32 -17.05 -6.10 13.20
N ASN A 33 -16.58 -5.25 12.28
CA ASN A 33 -16.50 -3.80 12.45
C ASN A 33 -17.70 -3.07 11.84
N LEU A 34 -18.02 -3.38 10.59
CA LEU A 34 -19.00 -2.59 9.84
C LEU A 34 -20.45 -3.05 10.08
N LEU A 35 -20.70 -4.38 10.18
CA LEU A 35 -22.07 -4.92 10.32
C LEU A 35 -22.79 -4.40 11.59
N PRO A 36 -22.16 -4.31 12.77
CA PRO A 36 -22.81 -3.73 13.94
C PRO A 36 -23.21 -2.28 13.75
N GLN A 37 -22.45 -1.50 12.96
CA GLN A 37 -22.74 -0.09 12.73
C GLN A 37 -24.06 0.13 11.99
N PHE A 38 -24.53 -0.81 11.16
CA PHE A 38 -25.84 -0.72 10.49
C PHE A 38 -27.01 -0.89 11.47
N LYS A 39 -26.81 -1.57 12.60
CA LYS A 39 -27.85 -1.84 13.58
C LYS A 39 -28.08 -0.69 14.56
N HIS A 40 -27.12 0.23 14.68
CA HIS A 40 -27.24 1.37 15.58
C HIS A 40 -27.88 2.57 14.90
N LYS A 41 -28.87 3.19 15.57
CA LYS A 41 -29.43 4.47 15.13
C LYS A 41 -28.32 5.53 15.14
N ARG A 42 -28.15 6.22 14.02
CA ARG A 42 -27.18 7.29 13.87
C ARG A 42 -27.87 8.64 14.02
N THR A 43 -27.15 9.57 14.66
CA THR A 43 -27.52 10.98 14.73
C THR A 43 -26.49 11.78 13.96
N PHE A 44 -26.91 12.82 13.27
CA PHE A 44 -25.98 13.71 12.59
C PHE A 44 -25.04 14.38 13.58
N ASN A 45 -23.74 14.31 13.32
CA ASN A 45 -22.70 14.96 14.11
C ASN A 45 -21.96 15.95 13.20
N TYR A 46 -22.16 17.25 13.49
CA TYR A 46 -21.55 18.33 12.70
C TYR A 46 -20.01 18.26 12.66
N GLN A 47 -19.37 17.97 13.80
CA GLN A 47 -17.91 17.90 13.89
C GLN A 47 -17.34 16.74 13.09
N GLU A 48 -17.97 15.56 13.12
CA GLU A 48 -17.59 14.40 12.31
C GLU A 48 -17.83 14.69 10.81
N ALA A 49 -18.88 15.43 10.47
CA ALA A 49 -19.14 15.83 9.09
C ALA A 49 -18.08 16.80 8.56
N VAL A 50 -17.70 17.81 9.37
CA VAL A 50 -16.61 18.75 9.01
C VAL A 50 -15.29 18.01 8.83
N ASP A 51 -14.95 17.09 9.74
CA ASP A 51 -13.73 16.28 9.61
C ASP A 51 -13.79 15.35 8.38
N GLY A 52 -14.95 14.76 8.10
CA GLY A 52 -15.18 13.98 6.89
C GLY A 52 -14.96 14.78 5.60
N MET A 53 -15.51 16.01 5.53
CA MET A 53 -15.33 16.89 4.38
C MET A 53 -13.87 17.32 4.20
N ARG A 54 -13.15 17.62 5.28
CA ARG A 54 -11.71 17.91 5.24
C ARG A 54 -10.92 16.71 4.71
N GLN A 55 -11.28 15.51 5.15
CA GLN A 55 -10.62 14.29 4.68
C GLN A 55 -10.91 13.99 3.20
N ILE A 56 -12.14 14.24 2.73
CA ILE A 56 -12.50 14.16 1.29
C ILE A 56 -11.66 15.16 0.49
N LEU A 57 -11.58 16.42 0.92
CA LEU A 57 -10.79 17.45 0.23
C LEU A 57 -9.31 17.07 0.15
N TRP A 58 -8.74 16.54 1.25
CA TRP A 58 -7.38 16.04 1.27
C TRP A 58 -7.18 14.85 0.31
N GLY A 59 -8.15 13.93 0.25
CA GLY A 59 -8.15 12.82 -0.71
C GLY A 59 -8.20 13.29 -2.16
N LEU A 60 -9.04 14.27 -2.48
CA LEU A 60 -9.13 14.90 -3.80
C LEU A 60 -7.81 15.60 -4.17
N PHE A 61 -7.20 16.33 -3.24
CA PHE A 61 -5.90 16.97 -3.47
C PHE A 61 -4.84 15.92 -3.85
N LYS A 62 -4.74 14.80 -3.10
CA LYS A 62 -3.81 13.71 -3.41
C LYS A 62 -4.07 13.10 -4.79
N LYS A 63 -5.36 12.90 -5.15
CA LYS A 63 -5.73 12.33 -6.45
C LYS A 63 -5.44 13.30 -7.59
N VAL A 64 -6.04 14.48 -7.56
CA VAL A 64 -6.03 15.39 -8.70
C VAL A 64 -4.71 16.16 -8.84
N VAL A 65 -4.14 16.61 -7.71
CA VAL A 65 -2.93 17.45 -7.75
C VAL A 65 -1.66 16.62 -7.75
N ILE A 66 -1.59 15.52 -6.98
CA ILE A 66 -0.37 14.74 -6.89
C ILE A 66 -0.39 13.56 -7.87
N ALA A 67 -1.37 12.66 -7.76
CA ALA A 67 -1.35 11.41 -8.50
C ALA A 67 -1.50 11.62 -10.01
N ASP A 68 -2.47 12.43 -10.45
CA ASP A 68 -2.73 12.62 -11.88
C ASP A 68 -1.57 13.35 -12.56
N ASN A 69 -0.94 14.33 -11.91
CA ASN A 69 0.26 14.98 -12.46
C ASN A 69 1.47 14.03 -12.50
N CYS A 70 1.70 13.24 -11.44
CA CYS A 70 2.76 12.24 -11.48
C CYS A 70 2.51 11.17 -12.56
N ALA A 71 1.24 10.85 -12.85
CA ALA A 71 0.86 9.87 -13.87
C ALA A 71 1.29 10.30 -15.27
N ILE A 72 1.22 11.60 -15.61
CA ILE A 72 1.64 12.14 -16.90
C ILE A 72 3.11 11.74 -17.15
N TYR A 73 3.99 12.10 -16.23
CA TYR A 73 5.43 11.85 -16.34
C TYR A 73 5.77 10.36 -16.21
N ALA A 74 5.17 9.66 -15.26
CA ALA A 74 5.38 8.22 -15.11
C ALA A 74 5.01 7.46 -16.40
N ASN A 75 3.86 7.74 -16.99
CA ASN A 75 3.42 7.09 -18.21
C ASN A 75 4.35 7.41 -19.39
N GLN A 76 4.73 8.68 -19.56
CA GLN A 76 5.65 9.08 -20.61
C GLN A 76 6.98 8.33 -20.52
N ILE A 77 7.57 8.28 -19.32
CA ILE A 77 8.88 7.64 -19.09
C ILE A 77 8.79 6.11 -19.23
N PHE A 78 7.78 5.47 -18.64
CA PHE A 78 7.65 4.01 -18.72
C PHE A 78 7.34 3.51 -20.14
N ASN A 79 6.55 4.26 -20.91
CA ASN A 79 6.18 3.87 -22.26
C ASN A 79 7.37 4.01 -23.25
N ASN A 80 8.26 4.98 -23.02
CA ASN A 80 9.40 5.29 -23.88
C ASN A 80 10.75 5.06 -23.17
N TYR A 81 10.82 4.05 -22.31
CA TYR A 81 11.95 3.82 -21.40
C TYR A 81 13.30 3.59 -22.11
N LEU A 82 13.30 3.22 -23.39
CA LEU A 82 14.52 3.04 -24.19
C LEU A 82 15.17 4.36 -24.60
N ASP A 83 14.40 5.44 -24.63
CA ASP A 83 14.83 6.77 -25.11
C ASP A 83 15.38 7.65 -23.97
N TYR A 84 15.21 7.21 -22.72
CA TYR A 84 15.56 8.00 -21.54
C TYR A 84 16.83 7.53 -20.83
N SER A 85 17.54 8.47 -20.23
CA SER A 85 18.71 8.23 -19.37
C SER A 85 18.36 7.47 -18.09
N GLY A 86 19.34 6.84 -17.47
CA GLY A 86 19.17 6.13 -16.19
C GLY A 86 18.59 7.02 -15.08
N SER A 87 19.03 8.26 -14.99
CA SER A 87 18.50 9.26 -14.05
C SER A 87 17.03 9.57 -14.29
N THR A 88 16.61 9.71 -15.55
CA THR A 88 15.21 9.93 -15.93
C THR A 88 14.34 8.71 -15.61
N LEU A 89 14.86 7.49 -15.81
CA LEU A 89 14.15 6.26 -15.45
C LEU A 89 13.96 6.14 -13.93
N ILE A 90 14.95 6.50 -13.12
CA ILE A 90 14.80 6.55 -11.66
C ILE A 90 13.71 7.57 -11.28
N LEU A 91 13.72 8.74 -11.89
CA LEU A 91 12.68 9.75 -11.68
C LEU A 91 11.28 9.22 -12.08
N GLY A 92 11.19 8.47 -13.18
CA GLY A 92 9.95 7.79 -13.59
C GLY A 92 9.43 6.81 -12.55
N ALA A 93 10.32 6.01 -11.94
CA ALA A 93 9.95 5.09 -10.85
C ALA A 93 9.48 5.85 -9.59
N ILE A 94 10.10 7.00 -9.28
CA ILE A 94 9.68 7.89 -8.19
C ILE A 94 8.30 8.50 -8.49
N PHE A 95 8.07 9.01 -9.70
CA PHE A 95 6.76 9.52 -10.10
C PHE A 95 5.68 8.44 -10.00
N PHE A 96 5.98 7.21 -10.42
CA PHE A 96 5.04 6.11 -10.27
C PHE A 96 4.75 5.77 -8.80
N ALA A 97 5.77 5.82 -7.92
CA ALA A 97 5.57 5.61 -6.49
C ALA A 97 4.62 6.67 -5.89
N PHE A 98 4.76 7.95 -6.25
CA PHE A 98 3.83 9.00 -5.83
C PHE A 98 2.47 8.90 -6.48
N GLN A 99 2.40 8.50 -7.76
CA GLN A 99 1.15 8.25 -8.47
C GLN A 99 0.32 7.18 -7.76
N ILE A 100 0.86 5.98 -7.56
CA ILE A 100 0.12 4.85 -6.95
C ILE A 100 -0.28 5.16 -5.50
N TYR A 101 0.58 5.85 -4.75
CA TYR A 101 0.26 6.26 -3.38
C TYR A 101 -0.81 7.34 -3.35
N GLY A 102 -0.67 8.40 -4.15
CA GLY A 102 -1.61 9.52 -4.19
C GLY A 102 -2.99 9.09 -4.66
N ASP A 103 -3.04 8.24 -5.69
CA ASP A 103 -4.27 7.69 -6.26
C ASP A 103 -5.03 6.82 -5.23
N PHE A 104 -4.37 5.82 -4.69
CA PHE A 104 -5.01 4.88 -3.79
C PHE A 104 -5.26 5.43 -2.38
N SER A 105 -4.31 6.18 -1.81
CA SER A 105 -4.55 6.81 -0.51
C SER A 105 -5.56 7.95 -0.62
N GLY A 106 -5.62 8.66 -1.77
CA GLY A 106 -6.62 9.66 -2.06
C GLY A 106 -8.03 9.06 -2.08
N TYR A 107 -8.21 7.97 -2.83
CA TYR A 107 -9.47 7.23 -2.84
C TYR A 107 -9.87 6.76 -1.43
N SER A 108 -8.92 6.19 -0.67
CA SER A 108 -9.18 5.72 0.69
C SER A 108 -9.63 6.85 1.61
N ASP A 109 -9.03 8.04 1.51
CA ASP A 109 -9.44 9.20 2.33
C ASP A 109 -10.81 9.73 1.91
N ILE A 110 -11.14 9.76 0.62
CA ILE A 110 -12.48 10.11 0.14
C ILE A 110 -13.50 9.11 0.68
N ALA A 111 -13.20 7.80 0.62
CA ALA A 111 -14.08 6.76 1.12
C ALA A 111 -14.34 6.87 2.64
N ILE A 112 -13.28 7.08 3.43
CA ILE A 112 -13.38 7.25 4.88
C ILE A 112 -14.14 8.52 5.23
N GLY A 113 -13.80 9.65 4.56
CA GLY A 113 -14.48 10.92 4.76
C GLY A 113 -15.96 10.85 4.43
N THR A 114 -16.30 10.21 3.30
CA THR A 114 -17.70 9.98 2.90
C THR A 114 -18.44 9.11 3.93
N ALA A 115 -17.82 8.04 4.40
CA ALA A 115 -18.41 7.20 5.44
C ALA A 115 -18.71 7.98 6.73
N LYS A 116 -17.82 8.92 7.14
CA LYS A 116 -18.04 9.80 8.29
C LYS A 116 -19.28 10.69 8.13
N LEU A 117 -19.59 11.18 6.93
CA LEU A 117 -20.80 11.97 6.67
C LEU A 117 -22.08 11.18 6.98
N PHE A 118 -22.04 9.86 6.81
CA PHE A 118 -23.13 8.95 7.14
C PHE A 118 -23.03 8.36 8.56
N GLY A 119 -22.07 8.82 9.37
CA GLY A 119 -21.86 8.34 10.73
C GLY A 119 -21.26 6.93 10.81
N PHE A 120 -20.52 6.50 9.76
CA PHE A 120 -19.78 5.23 9.74
C PHE A 120 -18.29 5.44 9.95
N LYS A 121 -17.66 4.51 10.66
CA LYS A 121 -16.21 4.49 10.88
C LYS A 121 -15.58 3.35 10.09
N LEU A 122 -14.80 3.69 9.09
CA LEU A 122 -13.99 2.75 8.34
C LEU A 122 -12.57 2.70 8.88
N MET A 123 -11.89 1.57 8.66
CA MET A 123 -10.50 1.42 9.05
C MET A 123 -9.56 2.22 8.15
N ARG A 124 -8.43 2.65 8.71
CA ARG A 124 -7.39 3.34 7.97
C ARG A 124 -6.68 2.38 7.01
N ASN A 125 -6.39 2.83 5.79
CA ASN A 125 -5.73 2.03 4.77
C ASN A 125 -4.25 2.38 4.58
N PHE A 126 -3.86 3.64 4.83
CA PHE A 126 -2.49 4.12 4.70
C PHE A 126 -2.05 4.92 5.93
N ALA A 127 -0.77 4.77 6.32
CA ALA A 127 -0.16 5.43 7.46
C ALA A 127 1.24 5.96 7.13
N TYR A 128 1.36 6.86 6.13
CA TYR A 128 2.62 7.45 5.66
C TYR A 128 3.70 6.39 5.32
N PRO A 129 3.42 5.45 4.38
CA PRO A 129 4.26 4.28 4.15
C PRO A 129 5.68 4.61 3.68
N TYR A 130 5.88 5.71 2.95
CA TYR A 130 7.20 6.09 2.45
C TYR A 130 8.15 6.69 3.50
N PHE A 131 7.66 6.90 4.72
CA PHE A 131 8.50 7.23 5.88
C PHE A 131 8.92 5.98 6.67
N SER A 132 8.80 4.79 6.11
CA SER A 132 9.15 3.53 6.78
C SER A 132 10.66 3.30 6.78
N ARG A 133 11.20 2.86 7.91
CA ARG A 133 12.63 2.58 8.13
C ARG A 133 13.05 1.19 7.68
N ASP A 134 12.08 0.30 7.46
CA ASP A 134 12.29 -1.03 6.89
C ASP A 134 11.05 -1.52 6.12
N ILE A 135 11.22 -2.61 5.35
CA ILE A 135 10.13 -3.14 4.53
C ILE A 135 9.00 -3.75 5.37
N ALA A 136 9.25 -4.20 6.59
CA ALA A 136 8.21 -4.71 7.46
C ALA A 136 7.36 -3.56 8.02
N GLU A 137 7.97 -2.42 8.35
CA GLU A 137 7.27 -1.20 8.69
C GLU A 137 6.45 -0.67 7.50
N PHE A 138 7.02 -0.68 6.27
CA PHE A 138 6.33 -0.29 5.04
C PHE A 138 5.01 -1.07 4.88
N TRP A 139 5.03 -2.39 4.97
CA TRP A 139 3.82 -3.21 4.81
C TRP A 139 2.84 -3.12 5.98
N ARG A 140 3.24 -2.65 7.15
CA ARG A 140 2.32 -2.28 8.23
C ARG A 140 1.60 -0.95 7.99
N ARG A 141 2.15 -0.11 7.09
CA ARG A 141 1.66 1.24 6.77
C ARG A 141 1.00 1.34 5.40
N TRP A 142 1.25 0.37 4.52
CA TRP A 142 0.71 0.28 3.17
C TRP A 142 -0.45 -0.69 3.11
N HIS A 143 -1.59 -0.25 2.53
CA HIS A 143 -2.80 -1.07 2.29
C HIS A 143 -3.15 -1.95 3.51
N ILE A 144 -3.31 -1.31 4.67
CA ILE A 144 -3.44 -1.96 5.99
C ILE A 144 -4.61 -2.94 6.02
N SER A 145 -5.74 -2.59 5.38
CA SER A 145 -6.92 -3.44 5.34
C SER A 145 -6.66 -4.76 4.62
N LEU A 146 -5.98 -4.73 3.45
CA LEU A 146 -5.60 -5.92 2.70
C LEU A 146 -4.51 -6.72 3.43
N SER A 147 -3.47 -6.06 3.91
CA SER A 147 -2.37 -6.71 4.65
C SER A 147 -2.88 -7.46 5.88
N THR A 148 -3.81 -6.86 6.62
CA THR A 148 -4.48 -7.53 7.74
C THR A 148 -5.41 -8.65 7.28
N TRP A 149 -6.05 -8.50 6.11
CA TRP A 149 -6.88 -9.56 5.52
C TRP A 149 -6.02 -10.80 5.20
N PHE A 150 -4.92 -10.64 4.48
CA PHE A 150 -4.01 -11.75 4.18
C PHE A 150 -3.43 -12.38 5.45
N ARG A 151 -3.07 -11.56 6.45
CA ARG A 151 -2.66 -12.08 7.75
C ARG A 151 -3.73 -12.99 8.36
N ASP A 152 -4.98 -12.53 8.40
CA ASP A 152 -6.04 -13.21 9.14
C ASP A 152 -6.57 -14.44 8.38
N TYR A 153 -6.64 -14.39 7.06
CA TYR A 153 -7.27 -15.44 6.24
C TYR A 153 -6.29 -16.35 5.51
N VAL A 154 -5.03 -15.96 5.38
CA VAL A 154 -3.99 -16.78 4.74
C VAL A 154 -2.90 -17.15 5.76
N TYR A 155 -2.22 -16.15 6.37
CA TYR A 155 -1.06 -16.40 7.22
C TYR A 155 -1.38 -17.22 8.49
N ILE A 156 -2.38 -16.80 9.23
CA ILE A 156 -2.77 -17.49 10.48
C ILE A 156 -3.28 -18.90 10.20
N PRO A 157 -4.12 -19.19 9.19
CA PRO A 157 -4.52 -20.55 8.84
C PRO A 157 -3.37 -21.46 8.42
N LEU A 158 -2.31 -20.92 7.79
CA LEU A 158 -1.09 -21.66 7.45
C LEU A 158 -0.18 -21.94 8.66
N GLY A 159 -0.64 -21.63 9.89
CA GLY A 159 0.12 -21.77 11.12
C GLY A 159 0.78 -20.48 11.61
N GLY A 160 0.72 -19.39 10.84
CA GLY A 160 1.28 -18.09 11.22
C GLY A 160 2.78 -18.13 11.46
N SER A 161 3.21 -17.60 12.62
CA SER A 161 4.61 -17.64 13.08
C SER A 161 4.95 -18.88 13.92
N LYS A 162 4.01 -19.81 14.09
CA LYS A 162 4.22 -21.06 14.82
C LYS A 162 5.01 -22.04 13.95
N GLY A 163 5.77 -22.94 14.60
CA GLY A 163 6.54 -23.98 13.90
C GLY A 163 7.91 -23.52 13.37
N GLY A 164 8.45 -22.42 13.91
CA GLY A 164 9.82 -21.97 13.67
C GLY A 164 10.03 -21.11 12.42
N LEU A 165 11.30 -20.79 12.16
CA LEU A 165 11.70 -19.84 11.12
C LEU A 165 11.33 -20.32 9.71
N LYS A 166 11.50 -21.60 9.40
CA LYS A 166 11.16 -22.16 8.07
C LYS A 166 9.68 -21.94 7.71
N ASN A 167 8.78 -22.23 8.65
CA ASN A 167 7.34 -22.01 8.44
C ASN A 167 7.01 -20.53 8.29
N LYS A 168 7.64 -19.66 9.08
CA LYS A 168 7.47 -18.22 8.98
C LYS A 168 7.88 -17.70 7.60
N ILE A 169 9.05 -18.13 7.08
CA ILE A 169 9.54 -17.78 5.75
C ILE A 169 8.56 -18.28 4.69
N ARG A 170 8.23 -19.57 4.68
CA ARG A 170 7.27 -20.16 3.73
C ARG A 170 5.96 -19.38 3.69
N ASN A 171 5.36 -19.13 4.86
CA ASN A 171 4.07 -18.44 4.95
C ASN A 171 4.15 -16.99 4.45
N THR A 172 5.29 -16.32 4.66
CA THR A 172 5.52 -14.97 4.13
C THR A 172 5.60 -14.98 2.60
N TYR A 173 6.33 -15.93 2.00
CA TYR A 173 6.37 -16.08 0.54
C TYR A 173 4.99 -16.38 -0.04
N ILE A 174 4.23 -17.30 0.58
CA ILE A 174 2.86 -17.61 0.13
C ILE A 174 2.00 -16.36 0.13
N ILE A 175 2.01 -15.54 1.19
CA ILE A 175 1.20 -14.30 1.24
C ILE A 175 1.56 -13.36 0.11
N PHE A 176 2.84 -13.08 -0.11
CA PHE A 176 3.26 -12.13 -1.14
C PHE A 176 2.98 -12.64 -2.55
N LEU A 177 3.16 -13.95 -2.81
CA LEU A 177 2.82 -14.54 -4.10
C LEU A 177 1.31 -14.51 -4.35
N VAL A 178 0.50 -14.86 -3.34
CA VAL A 178 -0.97 -14.77 -3.43
C VAL A 178 -1.42 -13.32 -3.59
N SER A 179 -0.77 -12.37 -2.91
CA SER A 179 -1.03 -10.95 -3.10
C SER A 179 -0.70 -10.50 -4.52
N GLY A 180 0.42 -10.94 -5.08
CA GLY A 180 0.77 -10.67 -6.48
C GLY A 180 -0.28 -11.22 -7.45
N PHE A 181 -0.67 -12.48 -7.29
CA PHE A 181 -1.73 -13.10 -8.10
C PHE A 181 -3.07 -12.36 -8.00
N TRP A 182 -3.41 -11.86 -6.82
CA TRP A 182 -4.63 -11.08 -6.59
C TRP A 182 -4.65 -9.75 -7.36
N HIS A 183 -3.49 -9.13 -7.60
CA HIS A 183 -3.40 -7.87 -8.34
C HIS A 183 -3.67 -8.01 -9.84
N GLY A 184 -3.52 -9.20 -10.42
CA GLY A 184 -3.84 -9.44 -11.83
C GLY A 184 -3.15 -10.65 -12.44
N ALA A 185 -3.63 -11.05 -13.63
CA ALA A 185 -3.16 -12.22 -14.37
C ALA A 185 -1.89 -11.91 -15.20
N ASN A 186 -0.89 -11.30 -14.59
CA ASN A 186 0.40 -11.04 -15.22
C ASN A 186 1.54 -11.52 -14.31
N TRP A 187 2.55 -12.14 -14.89
CA TRP A 187 3.74 -12.61 -14.20
C TRP A 187 4.54 -11.50 -13.50
N THR A 188 4.39 -10.26 -13.96
CA THR A 188 5.02 -9.09 -13.31
C THR A 188 4.52 -8.87 -11.90
N PHE A 189 3.24 -9.11 -11.62
CA PHE A 189 2.68 -9.04 -10.26
C PHE A 189 3.19 -10.17 -9.37
N ILE A 190 3.36 -11.38 -9.92
CA ILE A 190 3.97 -12.50 -9.20
C ILE A 190 5.43 -12.20 -8.87
N ALA A 191 6.20 -11.66 -9.84
CA ALA A 191 7.58 -11.22 -9.63
C ALA A 191 7.66 -10.11 -8.57
N TRP A 192 6.75 -9.12 -8.60
CA TRP A 192 6.65 -8.09 -7.59
C TRP A 192 6.41 -8.69 -6.19
N GLY A 193 5.47 -9.63 -6.07
CA GLY A 193 5.21 -10.33 -4.81
C GLY A 193 6.43 -11.10 -4.32
N PHE A 194 7.11 -11.83 -5.20
CA PHE A 194 8.34 -12.56 -4.88
C PHE A 194 9.46 -11.64 -4.38
N ILE A 195 9.69 -10.52 -5.06
CA ILE A 195 10.70 -9.51 -4.68
C ILE A 195 10.40 -8.97 -3.29
N ASN A 196 9.15 -8.63 -2.98
CA ASN A 196 8.76 -8.16 -1.66
C ASN A 196 8.98 -9.23 -0.57
N ALA A 197 8.70 -10.50 -0.87
CA ALA A 197 9.02 -11.60 0.04
C ALA A 197 10.54 -11.72 0.29
N CYS A 198 11.36 -11.55 -0.75
CA CYS A 198 12.81 -11.52 -0.64
C CYS A 198 13.31 -10.35 0.23
N TYR A 199 12.69 -9.17 0.14
CA TYR A 199 13.05 -8.03 1.00
C TYR A 199 12.74 -8.28 2.47
N PHE A 200 11.74 -9.11 2.79
CA PHE A 200 11.45 -9.51 4.16
C PHE A 200 12.46 -10.52 4.74
N LEU A 201 13.10 -11.31 3.89
CA LEU A 201 13.94 -12.43 4.31
C LEU A 201 15.08 -12.02 5.27
N PRO A 202 15.89 -10.98 4.99
CA PRO A 202 16.94 -10.54 5.91
C PRO A 202 16.41 -10.17 7.30
N LEU A 203 15.28 -9.46 7.35
CA LEU A 203 14.67 -9.07 8.62
C LEU A 203 14.16 -10.27 9.42
N MET A 204 13.66 -11.30 8.74
CA MET A 204 13.21 -12.54 9.40
C MET A 204 14.36 -13.37 9.91
N LEU A 205 15.46 -13.49 9.14
CA LEU A 205 16.67 -14.22 9.53
C LEU A 205 17.34 -13.59 10.73
N LEU A 206 17.38 -12.26 10.79
CA LEU A 206 17.97 -11.49 11.89
C LEU A 206 17.01 -11.28 13.07
N GLY A 207 15.76 -11.75 13.00
CA GLY A 207 14.75 -11.52 14.04
C GLY A 207 14.31 -10.05 14.17
N LYS A 208 14.62 -9.20 13.20
CA LYS A 208 14.45 -7.74 13.26
C LYS A 208 13.15 -7.21 12.65
N ASN A 209 12.25 -8.06 12.19
CA ASN A 209 11.03 -7.65 11.48
C ASN A 209 9.94 -6.97 12.35
N ARG A 210 10.23 -6.70 13.64
CA ARG A 210 9.33 -6.03 14.59
C ARG A 210 10.04 -5.00 15.46
N ILE A 211 11.16 -4.45 15.02
CA ILE A 211 11.90 -3.43 15.77
C ILE A 211 11.25 -2.06 15.60
N ASN A 212 11.00 -1.65 14.37
CA ASN A 212 10.43 -0.34 14.05
C ASN A 212 8.90 -0.36 14.14
N THR A 213 8.36 -0.32 15.36
CA THR A 213 6.90 -0.32 15.62
C THR A 213 6.39 1.03 16.10
N ASP A 214 7.26 1.91 16.52
CA ASP A 214 7.06 3.28 16.97
C ASP A 214 6.90 4.28 15.80
N ILE A 215 6.70 5.54 16.11
CA ILE A 215 6.61 6.62 15.12
C ILE A 215 8.01 7.11 14.78
N VAL A 216 8.29 7.37 13.50
CA VAL A 216 9.52 8.03 13.05
C VAL A 216 9.63 9.40 13.71
N ALA A 217 10.83 9.74 14.19
CA ALA A 217 11.10 10.99 14.91
C ALA A 217 10.21 11.20 16.17
N GLU A 218 9.81 10.13 16.86
CA GLU A 218 8.96 10.24 18.05
C GLU A 218 9.58 11.18 19.08
N GLY A 219 8.82 12.20 19.47
CA GLY A 219 9.29 13.25 20.39
C GLY A 219 10.33 14.22 19.84
N LYS A 220 10.63 14.18 18.52
CA LYS A 220 11.59 15.07 17.85
C LYS A 220 10.94 15.77 16.66
N LEU A 221 11.51 16.94 16.28
CA LEU A 221 10.99 17.69 15.13
C LEU A 221 11.41 17.05 13.79
N PHE A 222 12.59 16.42 13.73
CA PHE A 222 13.14 15.78 12.54
C PHE A 222 13.65 14.36 12.83
N PRO A 223 13.59 13.45 11.83
CA PRO A 223 14.21 12.15 11.92
C PRO A 223 15.73 12.25 12.18
N SER A 224 16.27 11.28 12.87
CA SER A 224 17.71 11.12 12.99
C SER A 224 18.35 10.79 11.62
N PHE A 225 19.66 11.05 11.48
CA PHE A 225 20.39 10.73 10.24
C PHE A 225 20.29 9.24 9.86
N VAL A 226 20.31 8.36 10.86
CA VAL A 226 20.14 6.92 10.66
C VAL A 226 18.75 6.60 10.13
N GLU A 227 17.68 7.19 10.70
CA GLU A 227 16.31 7.02 10.21
C GLU A 227 16.17 7.54 8.77
N LEU A 228 16.80 8.67 8.42
CA LEU A 228 16.79 9.20 7.05
C LEU A 228 17.42 8.22 6.05
N ILE A 229 18.56 7.62 6.39
CA ILE A 229 19.19 6.59 5.54
C ILE A 229 18.28 5.36 5.40
N GLN A 230 17.72 4.87 6.50
CA GLN A 230 16.82 3.72 6.51
C GLN A 230 15.58 3.97 5.66
N MET A 231 14.96 5.13 5.79
CA MET A 231 13.80 5.55 4.99
C MET A 231 14.16 5.64 3.50
N SER A 232 15.31 6.24 3.17
CA SER A 232 15.79 6.37 1.79
C SER A 232 16.04 5.01 1.15
N ILE A 233 16.68 4.08 1.85
CA ILE A 233 16.91 2.72 1.36
C ILE A 233 15.57 1.98 1.17
N THR A 234 14.68 2.05 2.16
CA THR A 234 13.36 1.40 2.08
C THR A 234 12.54 1.95 0.93
N PHE A 235 12.55 3.27 0.72
CA PHE A 235 11.88 3.89 -0.41
C PHE A 235 12.49 3.46 -1.74
N ALA A 236 13.84 3.43 -1.86
CA ALA A 236 14.52 3.03 -3.09
C ALA A 236 14.20 1.58 -3.49
N ILE A 237 14.28 0.61 -2.56
CA ILE A 237 13.92 -0.79 -2.86
C ILE A 237 12.42 -0.95 -3.18
N THR A 238 11.58 -0.13 -2.58
CA THR A 238 10.15 -0.09 -2.90
C THR A 238 9.92 0.44 -4.31
N CYS A 239 10.62 1.49 -4.75
CA CYS A 239 10.57 1.98 -6.13
C CYS A 239 11.02 0.91 -7.13
N VAL A 240 12.07 0.14 -6.84
CA VAL A 240 12.50 -0.99 -7.67
C VAL A 240 11.39 -2.05 -7.78
N ALA A 241 10.73 -2.39 -6.68
CA ALA A 241 9.60 -3.31 -6.71
C ALA A 241 8.41 -2.74 -7.54
N TRP A 242 8.14 -1.44 -7.43
CA TRP A 242 7.09 -0.77 -8.21
C TRP A 242 7.34 -0.79 -9.72
N VAL A 243 8.61 -0.87 -10.18
CA VAL A 243 8.90 -1.06 -11.62
C VAL A 243 8.30 -2.36 -12.13
N PHE A 244 8.41 -3.47 -11.40
CA PHE A 244 7.76 -4.73 -11.78
C PHE A 244 6.23 -4.63 -11.75
N PHE A 245 5.68 -3.91 -10.80
CA PHE A 245 4.23 -3.71 -10.70
C PHE A 245 3.67 -2.93 -11.89
N ARG A 246 4.43 -1.94 -12.42
CA ARG A 246 4.00 -1.06 -13.52
C ARG A 246 4.31 -1.63 -14.90
N ALA A 247 5.36 -2.44 -15.04
CA ALA A 247 5.82 -2.92 -16.34
C ALA A 247 4.86 -3.94 -16.95
N ASP A 248 4.73 -3.92 -18.27
CA ASP A 248 3.88 -4.85 -19.02
C ASP A 248 4.43 -6.29 -19.06
N SER A 249 5.75 -6.46 -18.85
CA SER A 249 6.41 -7.77 -18.84
C SER A 249 7.68 -7.77 -17.98
N ILE A 250 8.07 -8.96 -17.50
CA ILE A 250 9.31 -9.14 -16.72
C ILE A 250 10.55 -8.67 -17.51
N PRO A 251 10.75 -9.02 -18.79
CA PRO A 251 11.90 -8.53 -19.55
C PRO A 251 11.97 -7.00 -19.59
N ARG A 252 10.84 -6.31 -19.80
CA ARG A 252 10.80 -4.83 -19.77
C ARG A 252 11.20 -4.28 -18.40
N ALA A 253 10.68 -4.83 -17.31
CA ALA A 253 11.06 -4.42 -15.97
C ALA A 253 12.56 -4.59 -15.70
N VAL A 254 13.13 -5.72 -16.13
CA VAL A 254 14.57 -6.00 -15.97
C VAL A 254 15.41 -5.03 -16.80
N VAL A 255 15.05 -4.77 -18.06
CA VAL A 255 15.78 -3.79 -18.90
C VAL A 255 15.69 -2.39 -18.28
N TYR A 256 14.50 -1.97 -17.84
CA TYR A 256 14.28 -0.68 -17.17
C TYR A 256 15.24 -0.51 -15.98
N ILE A 257 15.32 -1.51 -15.08
CA ILE A 257 16.18 -1.45 -13.89
C ILE A 257 17.67 -1.53 -14.26
N LYS A 258 18.06 -2.37 -15.24
CA LYS A 258 19.45 -2.43 -15.69
C LYS A 258 19.95 -1.06 -16.18
N ARG A 259 19.09 -0.29 -16.82
CA ARG A 259 19.44 1.06 -17.31
C ARG A 259 19.63 2.08 -16.19
N PHE A 260 19.18 1.84 -14.94
CA PHE A 260 19.54 2.68 -13.80
C PHE A 260 21.06 2.78 -13.59
N PHE A 261 21.79 1.73 -13.91
CA PHE A 261 23.23 1.59 -13.66
C PHE A 261 24.09 1.83 -14.91
N THR A 262 23.54 2.49 -15.93
CA THR A 262 24.31 2.87 -17.12
C THR A 262 25.09 4.16 -16.88
N HIS A 263 26.05 4.49 -17.78
CA HIS A 263 26.81 5.74 -17.73
C HIS A 263 25.95 7.01 -17.72
N GLU A 264 24.69 6.90 -18.11
CA GLU A 264 23.73 8.00 -18.14
C GLU A 264 23.08 8.30 -16.78
N LEU A 265 23.50 7.63 -15.70
CA LEU A 265 22.97 7.85 -14.35
C LEU A 265 23.16 9.29 -13.86
N PHE A 266 24.27 9.93 -14.25
CA PHE A 266 24.61 11.29 -13.83
C PHE A 266 24.18 12.39 -14.79
N ILE A 267 23.46 12.05 -15.85
CA ILE A 267 22.88 13.03 -16.76
C ILE A 267 21.67 13.69 -16.08
N ILE A 268 21.53 15.00 -16.22
CA ILE A 268 20.36 15.71 -15.70
C ILE A 268 19.09 15.13 -16.35
N PRO A 269 18.09 14.70 -15.54
CA PRO A 269 16.87 14.15 -16.08
C PRO A 269 16.19 15.10 -17.05
N LYS A 270 15.82 14.63 -18.24
CA LYS A 270 15.04 15.36 -19.22
C LYS A 270 13.69 14.69 -19.34
N VAL A 271 12.64 15.43 -18.99
CA VAL A 271 11.26 14.93 -18.99
C VAL A 271 10.39 15.71 -20.00
N PHE A 272 10.98 16.69 -20.66
CA PHE A 272 10.34 17.57 -21.63
C PHE A 272 10.99 17.44 -23.00
#